data_9358c1fd18b86f7d361630d7311c0b3f
#
_entry.id   9358c1fd18b86f7d361630d7311c0b3f
#
_cell.length_a   1.000
_cell.length_b   1.000
_cell.length_c   1.000
_cell.angle_alpha   90.00
_cell.angle_beta   90.00
_cell.angle_gamma   90.00
#
_symmetry.space_group_name_H-M   'P 1'
#
loop_
_entity.id
_entity.type
_entity.pdbx_description
1 polymer ?
#
loop_
_entity_poly.entity_id
_entity_poly.type
_entity_poly.pdbx_seq_one_letter_code
_entity_poly.pdbx_strand_id
1 'polypeptide(L)'
;VEFFNSLYINSLLSGPFTQALNIKSGIYEALIRPIEQIGGGAVRADLRSIRLGFAQYQGMMMGFKNTMEATYLALKQGDAVLDPLMRTQDNLEIVGGKAVRPISGANLGFDGAAGTAIDWIGNVLELPSRLLMTGDEFLKQSNYRGRLWTNAIENTLERGLSLSSKEGKENLKRIFNEGFDKNGMANIKDNAINKKTLDYARESTYTNSLKGGSYRDWGSKIQDFLQNSPEFRFLAPFIRTPTNLWRHFGNRFPIQMPGT
;
A
#
# COMPACT_ATOMS: atom_id res chain seq x y z
N VAL A 1 -18.67 -4.06 20.10
CA VAL A 1 -18.89 -3.66 18.70
C VAL A 1 -17.71 -4.07 17.83
N GLU A 2 -16.46 -3.76 18.21
CA GLU A 2 -15.25 -4.04 17.41
C GLU A 2 -15.03 -5.53 17.15
N PHE A 3 -15.26 -6.39 18.14
CA PHE A 3 -15.21 -7.84 17.99
C PHE A 3 -16.13 -8.35 16.87
N PHE A 4 -17.39 -7.91 16.86
CA PHE A 4 -18.36 -8.33 15.84
C PHE A 4 -18.02 -7.77 14.47
N ASN A 5 -17.54 -6.52 14.39
CA ASN A 5 -17.07 -5.92 13.15
C ASN A 5 -15.87 -6.70 12.59
N SER A 6 -14.90 -7.07 13.43
CA SER A 6 -13.75 -7.87 13.03
C SER A 6 -14.17 -9.25 12.50
N LEU A 7 -15.04 -9.96 13.21
CA LEU A 7 -15.61 -11.23 12.75
C LEU A 7 -16.30 -11.09 11.39
N TYR A 8 -17.17 -10.09 11.25
CA TYR A 8 -17.90 -9.84 10.01
C TYR A 8 -16.96 -9.55 8.83
N ILE A 9 -15.99 -8.64 9.00
CA ILE A 9 -15.03 -8.30 7.97
C ILE A 9 -14.19 -9.52 7.57
N ASN A 10 -13.70 -10.29 8.56
CA ASN A 10 -12.91 -11.48 8.27
C ASN A 10 -13.73 -12.58 7.61
N SER A 11 -15.02 -12.72 7.93
CA SER A 11 -15.90 -13.66 7.23
C SER A 11 -16.11 -13.29 5.77
N LEU A 12 -16.25 -12.00 5.45
CA LEU A 12 -16.33 -11.52 4.06
C LEU A 12 -15.03 -11.74 3.30
N LEU A 13 -13.88 -11.61 3.98
CA LEU A 13 -12.55 -11.81 3.38
C LEU A 13 -12.11 -13.26 3.32
N SER A 14 -12.82 -14.19 4.00
CA SER A 14 -12.45 -15.61 4.06
C SER A 14 -12.63 -16.34 2.72
N GLY A 15 -13.40 -15.76 1.80
CA GLY A 15 -13.61 -16.35 0.47
C GLY A 15 -12.32 -16.39 -0.34
N PRO A 16 -11.81 -17.59 -0.75
CA PRO A 16 -10.58 -17.70 -1.53
C PRO A 16 -10.67 -16.97 -2.87
N PHE A 17 -11.87 -16.84 -3.43
CA PHE A 17 -12.12 -16.09 -4.65
C PHE A 17 -11.90 -14.58 -4.45
N THR A 18 -12.34 -14.00 -3.33
CA THR A 18 -12.12 -12.59 -2.98
C THR A 18 -10.63 -12.30 -2.84
N GLN A 19 -9.89 -13.17 -2.14
CA GLN A 19 -8.44 -13.06 -1.99
C GLN A 19 -7.73 -13.12 -3.35
N ALA A 20 -8.09 -14.10 -4.19
CA ALA A 20 -7.51 -14.28 -5.51
C ALA A 20 -7.76 -13.07 -6.43
N LEU A 21 -8.96 -12.49 -6.42
CA LEU A 21 -9.29 -11.30 -7.20
C LEU A 21 -8.47 -10.08 -6.79
N ASN A 22 -8.33 -9.84 -5.48
CA ASN A 22 -7.56 -8.71 -4.98
C ASN A 22 -6.07 -8.82 -5.35
N ILE A 23 -5.47 -10.00 -5.15
CA ILE A 23 -4.07 -10.25 -5.53
C ILE A 23 -3.90 -10.13 -7.05
N LYS A 24 -4.81 -10.73 -7.83
CA LYS A 24 -4.76 -10.69 -9.30
C LYS A 24 -4.83 -9.25 -9.83
N SER A 25 -5.74 -8.43 -9.31
CA SER A 25 -5.87 -7.04 -9.75
C SER A 25 -4.62 -6.22 -9.42
N GLY A 26 -4.03 -6.41 -8.25
CA GLY A 26 -2.80 -5.74 -7.85
C GLY A 26 -1.58 -6.18 -8.68
N ILE A 27 -1.45 -7.49 -8.97
CA ILE A 27 -0.39 -8.01 -9.87
C ILE A 27 -0.57 -7.42 -11.27
N TYR A 28 -1.81 -7.37 -11.77
CA TYR A 28 -2.11 -6.77 -13.07
C TYR A 28 -1.63 -5.31 -13.13
N GLU A 29 -2.01 -4.48 -12.14
CA GLU A 29 -1.56 -3.08 -12.08
C GLU A 29 -0.03 -2.96 -11.98
N ALA A 30 0.63 -3.79 -11.17
CA ALA A 30 2.08 -3.75 -11.02
C ALA A 30 2.83 -4.10 -12.33
N LEU A 31 2.30 -5.03 -13.11
CA LEU A 31 2.94 -5.48 -14.34
C LEU A 31 2.51 -4.66 -15.57
N ILE A 32 1.25 -4.25 -15.67
CA ILE A 32 0.73 -3.60 -16.87
C ILE A 32 1.14 -2.13 -16.95
N ARG A 33 1.18 -1.39 -15.85
CA ARG A 33 1.58 0.04 -15.88
C ARG A 33 2.94 0.29 -16.54
N PRO A 34 4.02 -0.45 -16.23
CA PRO A 34 5.28 -0.28 -16.95
C PRO A 34 5.17 -0.66 -18.43
N ILE A 35 4.37 -1.68 -18.80
CA ILE A 35 4.13 -2.06 -20.20
C ILE A 35 3.39 -0.93 -20.94
N GLU A 36 2.36 -0.34 -20.34
CA GLU A 36 1.66 0.82 -20.92
C GLU A 36 2.62 1.99 -21.15
N GLN A 37 3.55 2.23 -20.22
CA GLN A 37 4.58 3.27 -20.36
C GLN A 37 5.54 2.96 -21.50
N ILE A 38 6.00 1.72 -21.61
CA ILE A 38 6.86 1.26 -22.73
C ILE A 38 6.12 1.37 -24.05
N GLY A 39 4.91 0.83 -24.15
CA GLY A 39 4.09 0.85 -25.35
C GLY A 39 3.73 2.27 -25.79
N GLY A 40 3.28 3.12 -24.85
CA GLY A 40 3.03 4.52 -25.12
C GLY A 40 4.26 5.30 -25.56
N GLY A 41 5.43 4.97 -24.97
CA GLY A 41 6.74 5.49 -25.42
C GLY A 41 7.09 5.07 -26.83
N ALA A 42 6.87 3.80 -27.18
CA ALA A 42 7.12 3.26 -28.51
C ALA A 42 6.27 3.96 -29.58
N VAL A 43 4.97 4.13 -29.32
CA VAL A 43 4.04 4.82 -30.25
C VAL A 43 4.44 6.28 -30.49
N ARG A 44 4.95 6.95 -29.45
CA ARG A 44 5.39 8.36 -29.53
C ARG A 44 6.86 8.54 -29.92
N ALA A 45 7.58 7.46 -30.19
CA ALA A 45 9.04 7.44 -30.38
C ALA A 45 9.80 8.10 -29.20
N ASP A 46 9.26 7.99 -27.98
CA ASP A 46 9.84 8.54 -26.76
C ASP A 46 10.71 7.49 -26.04
N LEU A 47 12.00 7.48 -26.38
CA LEU A 47 12.99 6.59 -25.78
C LEU A 47 13.12 6.76 -24.27
N ARG A 48 12.83 7.96 -23.72
CA ARG A 48 12.85 8.21 -22.28
C ARG A 48 11.77 7.39 -21.58
N SER A 49 10.53 7.47 -22.06
CA SER A 49 9.41 6.68 -21.51
C SER A 49 9.67 5.18 -21.58
N ILE A 50 10.20 4.68 -22.69
CA ILE A 50 10.58 3.28 -22.85
C ILE A 50 11.60 2.87 -21.78
N ARG A 51 12.68 3.65 -21.65
CA ARG A 51 13.74 3.40 -20.65
C ARG A 51 13.18 3.38 -19.22
N LEU A 52 12.30 4.32 -18.87
CA LEU A 52 11.74 4.43 -17.54
C LEU A 52 10.78 3.26 -17.22
N GLY A 53 10.03 2.76 -18.21
CA GLY A 53 9.22 1.56 -18.04
C GLY A 53 10.06 0.31 -17.72
N PHE A 54 11.16 0.10 -18.46
CA PHE A 54 12.11 -0.98 -18.13
C PHE A 54 12.80 -0.77 -16.79
N ALA A 55 13.16 0.47 -16.44
CA ALA A 55 13.77 0.81 -15.16
C ALA A 55 12.84 0.48 -13.98
N GLN A 56 11.53 0.61 -14.14
CA GLN A 56 10.58 0.24 -13.10
C GLN A 56 10.64 -1.27 -12.79
N TYR A 57 10.70 -2.13 -13.82
CA TYR A 57 10.92 -3.57 -13.60
C TYR A 57 12.27 -3.86 -12.95
N GLN A 58 13.32 -3.17 -13.41
CA GLN A 58 14.65 -3.31 -12.82
C GLN A 58 14.62 -2.97 -11.30
N GLY A 59 13.98 -1.88 -10.91
CA GLY A 59 13.84 -1.50 -9.50
C GLY A 59 13.07 -2.53 -8.67
N MET A 60 12.00 -3.11 -9.23
CA MET A 60 11.25 -4.20 -8.59
C MET A 60 12.14 -5.42 -8.37
N MET A 61 12.90 -5.83 -9.38
CA MET A 61 13.78 -7.00 -9.32
C MET A 61 14.94 -6.79 -8.35
N MET A 62 15.61 -5.63 -8.38
CA MET A 62 16.70 -5.31 -7.47
C MET A 62 16.25 -5.33 -6.01
N GLY A 63 15.04 -4.87 -5.74
CA GLY A 63 14.47 -4.83 -4.40
C GLY A 63 13.71 -6.07 -3.98
N PHE A 64 13.64 -7.12 -4.81
CA PHE A 64 12.76 -8.27 -4.60
C PHE A 64 12.99 -8.97 -3.25
N LYS A 65 14.26 -9.22 -2.88
CA LYS A 65 14.59 -9.85 -1.59
C LYS A 65 14.02 -9.04 -0.42
N ASN A 66 14.28 -7.74 -0.39
CA ASN A 66 13.79 -6.86 0.67
C ASN A 66 12.26 -6.73 0.66
N THR A 67 11.63 -6.81 -0.53
CA THR A 67 10.17 -6.88 -0.67
C THR A 67 9.64 -8.14 0.02
N MET A 68 10.25 -9.30 -0.21
CA MET A 68 9.84 -10.55 0.43
C MET A 68 10.03 -10.52 1.95
N GLU A 69 11.15 -9.97 2.42
CA GLU A 69 11.42 -9.80 3.85
C GLU A 69 10.38 -8.89 4.52
N ALA A 70 10.07 -7.74 3.91
CA ALA A 70 9.03 -6.83 4.40
C ALA A 70 7.64 -7.46 4.38
N THR A 71 7.31 -8.21 3.32
CA THR A 71 6.05 -8.95 3.19
C THR A 71 5.90 -10.01 4.28
N TYR A 72 6.97 -10.78 4.54
CA TYR A 72 6.98 -11.76 5.63
C TYR A 72 6.82 -11.08 7.00
N LEU A 73 7.49 -9.94 7.20
CA LEU A 73 7.37 -9.16 8.43
C LEU A 73 5.93 -8.65 8.63
N ALA A 74 5.29 -8.15 7.56
CA ALA A 74 3.89 -7.74 7.57
C ALA A 74 2.94 -8.89 7.97
N LEU A 75 3.14 -10.09 7.39
CA LEU A 75 2.37 -11.27 7.77
C LEU A 75 2.54 -11.63 9.24
N LYS A 76 3.79 -11.62 9.73
CA LYS A 76 4.13 -11.98 11.10
C LYS A 76 3.56 -10.97 12.12
N GLN A 77 3.70 -9.70 11.83
CA GLN A 77 3.24 -8.62 12.72
C GLN A 77 1.73 -8.36 12.62
N GLY A 78 1.12 -8.71 11.48
CA GLY A 78 -0.26 -8.34 11.17
C GLY A 78 -0.42 -6.85 10.90
N ASP A 79 0.63 -6.19 10.36
CA ASP A 79 0.65 -4.74 10.16
C ASP A 79 1.48 -4.35 8.92
N ALA A 80 1.12 -3.21 8.30
CA ALA A 80 1.83 -2.67 7.15
C ALA A 80 3.26 -2.25 7.53
N VAL A 81 4.23 -2.51 6.65
CA VAL A 81 5.63 -2.16 6.87
C VAL A 81 6.01 -0.87 6.14
N LEU A 82 5.64 -0.75 4.86
CA LEU A 82 6.06 0.37 4.03
C LEU A 82 5.37 1.68 4.39
N ASP A 83 4.06 1.61 4.59
CA ASP A 83 3.21 2.79 4.65
C ASP A 83 2.85 3.17 6.09
N PRO A 84 3.43 4.26 6.62
CA PRO A 84 3.18 4.68 7.99
C PRO A 84 1.71 5.04 8.25
N LEU A 85 0.96 5.51 7.23
CA LEU A 85 -0.46 5.84 7.39
C LEU A 85 -1.37 4.60 7.45
N MET A 86 -0.85 3.46 7.04
CA MET A 86 -1.59 2.20 7.06
C MET A 86 -1.24 1.34 8.28
N ARG A 87 -0.26 1.76 9.07
CA ARG A 87 0.12 1.03 10.28
C ARG A 87 -0.95 1.18 11.35
N THR A 88 -1.49 0.06 11.75
CA THR A 88 -2.53 -0.01 12.77
C THR A 88 -1.95 0.13 14.18
N GLN A 89 -0.69 -0.29 14.36
CA GLN A 89 -0.01 -0.26 15.66
C GLN A 89 0.19 1.16 16.22
N ASP A 90 0.32 2.16 15.33
CA ASP A 90 0.46 3.56 15.77
C ASP A 90 -0.85 4.15 16.32
N ASN A 91 -1.99 3.47 16.06
CA ASN A 91 -3.33 3.88 16.46
C ASN A 91 -3.98 2.92 17.46
N LEU A 92 -3.30 1.82 17.83
CA LEU A 92 -3.79 0.87 18.82
C LEU A 92 -3.38 1.29 20.22
N GLU A 93 -4.31 1.19 21.14
CA GLU A 93 -4.03 1.33 22.56
C GLU A 93 -3.06 0.25 23.01
N ILE A 94 -1.94 0.64 23.59
CA ILE A 94 -0.92 -0.30 24.08
C ILE A 94 -1.22 -0.60 25.54
N VAL A 95 -1.78 -1.77 25.82
CA VAL A 95 -1.98 -2.27 27.16
C VAL A 95 -0.89 -3.30 27.49
N GLY A 96 -0.09 -3.01 28.53
CA GLY A 96 0.97 -3.92 28.97
C GLY A 96 2.09 -4.16 27.92
N GLY A 97 2.35 -3.19 27.02
CA GLY A 97 3.40 -3.30 25.98
C GLY A 97 3.02 -4.12 24.75
N LYS A 98 1.77 -4.56 24.64
CA LYS A 98 1.25 -5.26 23.45
C LYS A 98 0.14 -4.44 22.80
N ALA A 99 0.15 -4.36 21.48
CA ALA A 99 -0.96 -3.78 20.72
C ALA A 99 -2.23 -4.61 20.95
N VAL A 100 -3.30 -3.95 21.40
CA VAL A 100 -4.58 -4.60 21.67
C VAL A 100 -5.29 -4.84 20.35
N ARG A 101 -5.54 -6.10 20.04
CA ARG A 101 -6.29 -6.50 18.84
C ARG A 101 -7.77 -6.63 19.15
N PRO A 102 -8.68 -6.42 18.19
CA PRO A 102 -10.12 -6.55 18.40
C PRO A 102 -10.52 -7.91 19.00
N ILE A 103 -9.89 -9.00 18.54
CA ILE A 103 -10.08 -10.34 19.06
C ILE A 103 -8.84 -10.76 19.86
N SER A 104 -8.76 -10.33 21.10
CA SER A 104 -7.68 -10.70 22.02
C SER A 104 -8.19 -10.91 23.43
N GLY A 105 -7.48 -11.72 24.21
CA GLY A 105 -7.80 -11.93 25.63
C GLY A 105 -7.83 -10.61 26.39
N ALA A 106 -6.83 -9.76 26.16
CA ALA A 106 -6.72 -8.44 26.79
C ALA A 106 -7.95 -7.54 26.49
N ASN A 107 -8.41 -7.51 25.23
CA ASN A 107 -9.56 -6.68 24.84
C ASN A 107 -10.90 -7.23 25.37
N LEU A 108 -10.97 -8.55 25.58
CA LEU A 108 -12.17 -9.20 26.13
C LEU A 108 -12.11 -9.38 27.65
N GLY A 109 -11.04 -8.89 28.31
CA GLY A 109 -10.90 -8.93 29.76
C GLY A 109 -10.52 -10.31 30.32
N PHE A 110 -9.89 -11.17 29.52
CA PHE A 110 -9.42 -12.49 29.90
C PHE A 110 -7.89 -12.54 30.01
N ASP A 111 -7.39 -13.03 31.14
CA ASP A 111 -5.97 -13.22 31.40
C ASP A 111 -5.59 -14.71 31.48
N GLY A 112 -4.29 -15.00 31.54
CA GLY A 112 -3.74 -16.34 31.72
C GLY A 112 -4.03 -17.28 30.55
N ALA A 113 -4.32 -18.55 30.85
CA ALA A 113 -4.58 -19.58 29.83
C ALA A 113 -5.80 -19.29 28.95
N ALA A 114 -6.86 -18.71 29.52
CA ALA A 114 -8.06 -18.30 28.77
C ALA A 114 -7.73 -17.17 27.80
N GLY A 115 -7.00 -16.15 28.24
CA GLY A 115 -6.54 -15.06 27.37
C GLY A 115 -5.68 -15.58 26.22
N THR A 116 -4.73 -16.50 26.49
CA THR A 116 -3.89 -17.11 25.44
C THR A 116 -4.71 -17.92 24.43
N ALA A 117 -5.73 -18.64 24.87
CA ALA A 117 -6.61 -19.39 23.97
C ALA A 117 -7.42 -18.42 23.07
N ILE A 118 -7.94 -17.32 23.63
CA ILE A 118 -8.64 -16.28 22.86
C ILE A 118 -7.69 -15.61 21.85
N ASP A 119 -6.46 -15.30 22.22
CA ASP A 119 -5.44 -14.74 21.33
C ASP A 119 -5.16 -15.67 20.14
N TRP A 120 -5.09 -16.99 20.41
CA TRP A 120 -4.91 -17.99 19.35
C TRP A 120 -6.11 -18.02 18.39
N ILE A 121 -7.32 -18.06 18.93
CA ILE A 121 -8.56 -18.01 18.13
C ILE A 121 -8.60 -16.71 17.32
N GLY A 122 -8.31 -15.57 17.93
CA GLY A 122 -8.24 -14.27 17.24
C GLY A 122 -7.25 -14.28 16.08
N ASN A 123 -6.07 -14.85 16.28
CA ASN A 123 -5.06 -15.00 15.23
C ASN A 123 -5.57 -15.82 14.02
N VAL A 124 -6.32 -16.89 14.26
CA VAL A 124 -6.93 -17.72 13.21
C VAL A 124 -8.06 -16.98 12.49
N LEU A 125 -8.93 -16.33 13.25
CA LEU A 125 -10.06 -15.58 12.69
C LEU A 125 -9.65 -14.34 11.88
N GLU A 126 -8.53 -13.70 12.24
CA GLU A 126 -7.97 -12.56 11.52
C GLU A 126 -7.06 -12.95 10.34
N LEU A 127 -6.82 -14.24 10.11
CA LEU A 127 -5.95 -14.71 9.03
C LEU A 127 -6.36 -14.18 7.64
N PRO A 128 -7.66 -14.13 7.24
CA PRO A 128 -8.06 -13.61 5.95
C PRO A 128 -7.64 -12.15 5.71
N SER A 129 -7.86 -11.26 6.67
CA SER A 129 -7.44 -9.86 6.56
C SER A 129 -5.92 -9.69 6.56
N ARG A 130 -5.20 -10.52 7.32
CA ARG A 130 -3.73 -10.54 7.31
C ARG A 130 -3.16 -10.98 5.97
N LEU A 131 -3.73 -12.01 5.34
CA LEU A 131 -3.31 -12.48 4.01
C LEU A 131 -3.56 -11.40 2.96
N LEU A 132 -4.72 -10.73 3.01
CA LEU A 132 -5.03 -9.63 2.11
C LEU A 132 -4.02 -8.48 2.27
N MET A 133 -3.79 -8.06 3.51
CA MET A 133 -2.81 -7.01 3.83
C MET A 133 -1.39 -7.40 3.40
N THR A 134 -1.01 -8.66 3.58
CA THR A 134 0.30 -9.18 3.16
C THR A 134 0.48 -9.11 1.64
N GLY A 135 -0.56 -9.49 0.87
CA GLY A 135 -0.56 -9.35 -0.58
C GLY A 135 -0.47 -7.89 -1.03
N ASP A 136 -1.20 -7.01 -0.36
CA ASP A 136 -1.17 -5.56 -0.60
C ASP A 136 0.22 -4.97 -0.28
N GLU A 137 0.83 -5.39 0.82
CA GLU A 137 2.19 -5.01 1.20
C GLU A 137 3.22 -5.42 0.15
N PHE A 138 3.16 -6.67 -0.35
CA PHE A 138 4.03 -7.14 -1.41
C PHE A 138 3.95 -6.26 -2.66
N LEU A 139 2.73 -5.94 -3.09
CA LEU A 139 2.49 -5.12 -4.27
C LEU A 139 2.93 -3.67 -4.08
N LYS A 140 2.66 -3.09 -2.90
CA LYS A 140 3.13 -1.75 -2.54
C LYS A 140 4.64 -1.65 -2.52
N GLN A 141 5.31 -2.59 -1.85
CA GLN A 141 6.76 -2.66 -1.78
C GLN A 141 7.39 -2.77 -3.17
N SER A 142 6.83 -3.63 -4.04
CA SER A 142 7.31 -3.82 -5.41
C SER A 142 7.15 -2.53 -6.22
N ASN A 143 5.96 -1.93 -6.22
CA ASN A 143 5.68 -0.70 -6.95
C ASN A 143 6.49 0.49 -6.43
N TYR A 144 6.64 0.61 -5.11
CA TYR A 144 7.45 1.66 -4.49
C TYR A 144 8.91 1.57 -4.95
N ARG A 145 9.53 0.39 -4.88
CA ARG A 145 10.93 0.19 -5.30
C ARG A 145 11.13 0.43 -6.79
N GLY A 146 10.21 -0.08 -7.61
CA GLY A 146 10.22 0.17 -9.04
C GLY A 146 10.16 1.66 -9.36
N ARG A 147 9.21 2.38 -8.78
CA ARG A 147 9.04 3.82 -9.01
C ARG A 147 10.16 4.65 -8.40
N LEU A 148 10.68 4.26 -7.25
CA LEU A 148 11.82 4.94 -6.62
C LEU A 148 13.06 4.86 -7.51
N TRP A 149 13.34 3.70 -8.10
CA TRP A 149 14.44 3.53 -9.05
C TRP A 149 14.26 4.38 -10.30
N THR A 150 13.04 4.43 -10.85
CA THR A 150 12.69 5.30 -11.97
C THR A 150 12.95 6.77 -11.64
N ASN A 151 12.47 7.24 -10.49
CA ASN A 151 12.67 8.61 -10.02
C ASN A 151 14.16 8.92 -9.77
N ALA A 152 14.93 7.94 -9.29
CA ALA A 152 16.38 8.11 -9.12
C ALA A 152 17.09 8.31 -10.47
N ILE A 153 16.71 7.56 -11.51
CA ILE A 153 17.22 7.73 -12.87
C ILE A 153 16.85 9.12 -13.42
N GLU A 154 15.59 9.52 -13.30
CA GLU A 154 15.12 10.84 -13.74
C GLU A 154 15.93 11.96 -13.07
N ASN A 155 16.05 11.92 -11.75
CA ASN A 155 16.81 12.92 -10.98
C ASN A 155 18.29 12.96 -11.40
N THR A 156 18.89 11.80 -11.66
CA THR A 156 20.29 11.72 -12.09
C THR A 156 20.49 12.37 -13.46
N LEU A 157 19.59 12.12 -14.40
CA LEU A 157 19.62 12.72 -15.73
C LEU A 157 19.34 14.23 -15.71
N GLU A 158 18.37 14.67 -14.87
CA GLU A 158 18.05 16.10 -14.69
C GLU A 158 19.22 16.90 -14.11
N ARG A 159 20.07 16.27 -13.31
CA ARG A 159 21.33 16.84 -12.82
C ARG A 159 22.45 16.86 -13.87
N GLY A 160 22.20 16.38 -15.09
CA GLY A 160 23.20 16.28 -16.15
C GLY A 160 24.23 15.18 -15.91
N LEU A 161 23.98 14.25 -14.97
CA LEU A 161 24.91 13.16 -14.68
C LEU A 161 24.67 11.98 -15.60
N SER A 162 25.75 11.38 -16.11
CA SER A 162 25.65 10.13 -16.86
C SER A 162 25.36 8.98 -15.92
N LEU A 163 24.40 8.10 -16.29
CA LEU A 163 24.07 6.90 -15.52
C LEU A 163 25.24 5.90 -15.39
N SER A 164 26.21 5.97 -16.28
CA SER A 164 27.42 5.13 -16.28
C SER A 164 28.59 5.74 -15.49
N SER A 165 28.56 7.04 -15.22
CA SER A 165 29.59 7.72 -14.43
C SER A 165 29.58 7.28 -12.98
N LYS A 166 30.70 7.49 -12.28
CA LYS A 166 30.80 7.19 -10.85
C LYS A 166 29.80 8.01 -10.05
N GLU A 167 29.74 9.32 -10.31
CA GLU A 167 28.82 10.26 -9.63
C GLU A 167 27.35 9.90 -9.90
N GLY A 168 27.02 9.52 -11.15
CA GLY A 168 25.67 9.08 -11.51
C GLY A 168 25.25 7.82 -10.75
N LYS A 169 26.13 6.82 -10.67
CA LYS A 169 25.88 5.59 -9.91
C LYS A 169 25.74 5.83 -8.40
N GLU A 170 26.55 6.74 -7.86
CA GLU A 170 26.46 7.14 -6.45
C GLU A 170 25.14 7.86 -6.17
N ASN A 171 24.73 8.79 -7.05
CA ASN A 171 23.44 9.48 -6.91
C ASN A 171 22.25 8.51 -6.97
N LEU A 172 22.27 7.54 -7.90
CA LEU A 172 21.24 6.49 -7.97
C LEU A 172 21.12 5.69 -6.69
N LYS A 173 22.26 5.20 -6.17
CA LYS A 173 22.31 4.41 -4.93
C LYS A 173 21.85 5.24 -3.73
N ARG A 174 22.28 6.50 -3.66
CA ARG A 174 21.89 7.40 -2.57
C ARG A 174 20.37 7.58 -2.52
N ILE A 175 19.75 7.98 -3.64
CA ILE A 175 18.28 8.20 -3.68
C ILE A 175 17.53 6.91 -3.35
N PHE A 176 17.99 5.77 -3.88
CA PHE A 176 17.33 4.49 -3.61
C PHE A 176 17.42 4.07 -2.15
N ASN A 177 18.59 4.28 -1.51
CA ASN A 177 18.78 3.94 -0.10
C ASN A 177 18.05 4.91 0.84
N GLU A 178 18.04 6.22 0.51
CA GLU A 178 17.31 7.25 1.26
C GLU A 178 15.78 7.09 1.16
N GLY A 179 15.29 6.26 0.26
CA GLY A 179 13.88 5.96 0.08
C GLY A 179 13.24 5.25 1.27
N PHE A 180 14.05 4.64 2.13
CA PHE A 180 13.59 3.88 3.29
C PHE A 180 14.22 4.41 4.57
N ASP A 181 13.47 4.34 5.66
CA ASP A 181 14.01 4.51 6.99
C ASP A 181 14.67 3.22 7.51
N LYS A 182 15.25 3.28 8.71
CA LYS A 182 15.90 2.13 9.38
C LYS A 182 14.95 0.97 9.70
N ASN A 183 13.63 1.20 9.66
CA ASN A 183 12.59 0.20 9.92
C ASN A 183 12.00 -0.37 8.62
N GLY A 184 12.50 0.06 7.44
CA GLY A 184 11.99 -0.34 6.14
C GLY A 184 10.70 0.37 5.71
N MET A 185 10.28 1.41 6.43
CA MET A 185 9.17 2.29 6.04
C MET A 185 9.63 3.28 4.97
N ALA A 186 8.67 3.73 4.15
CA ALA A 186 8.94 4.81 3.21
C ALA A 186 9.37 6.09 3.97
N ASN A 187 10.56 6.57 3.67
CA ASN A 187 11.10 7.78 4.28
C ASN A 187 10.55 9.03 3.57
N ILE A 188 9.36 9.46 3.99
CA ILE A 188 8.64 10.59 3.36
C ILE A 188 8.93 11.93 4.01
N LYS A 189 9.70 11.99 5.10
CA LYS A 189 10.04 13.23 5.79
C LYS A 189 10.91 14.09 4.87
N ASP A 190 10.43 15.30 4.58
CA ASP A 190 11.12 16.34 3.81
C ASP A 190 11.67 15.88 2.43
N ASN A 191 11.16 14.77 1.89
CA ASN A 191 11.56 14.23 0.60
C ASN A 191 10.38 14.09 -0.35
N ALA A 192 10.25 15.07 -1.27
CA ALA A 192 9.16 15.11 -2.26
C ALA A 192 9.18 13.90 -3.22
N ILE A 193 10.37 13.37 -3.56
CA ILE A 193 10.53 12.19 -4.42
C ILE A 193 9.91 10.98 -3.73
N ASN A 194 10.26 10.75 -2.47
CA ASN A 194 9.77 9.61 -1.71
C ASN A 194 8.25 9.68 -1.47
N LYS A 195 7.74 10.89 -1.17
CA LYS A 195 6.30 11.12 -1.04
C LYS A 195 5.55 10.78 -2.32
N LYS A 196 5.98 11.34 -3.47
CA LYS A 196 5.41 11.04 -4.79
C LYS A 196 5.48 9.55 -5.13
N THR A 197 6.58 8.90 -4.74
CA THR A 197 6.79 7.46 -4.95
C THR A 197 5.79 6.64 -4.13
N LEU A 198 5.57 7.00 -2.87
CA LEU A 198 4.60 6.33 -2.00
C LEU A 198 3.16 6.54 -2.49
N ASP A 199 2.82 7.73 -2.93
CA ASP A 199 1.50 8.03 -3.51
C ASP A 199 1.24 7.17 -4.76
N TYR A 200 2.25 6.97 -5.61
CA TYR A 200 2.16 6.04 -6.75
C TYR A 200 1.92 4.59 -6.29
N ALA A 201 2.65 4.12 -5.26
CA ALA A 201 2.47 2.78 -4.73
C ALA A 201 1.07 2.57 -4.10
N ARG A 202 0.55 3.58 -3.40
CA ARG A 202 -0.82 3.58 -2.87
C ARG A 202 -1.88 3.58 -3.97
N GLU A 203 -1.65 4.33 -5.04
CA GLU A 203 -2.57 4.37 -6.17
C GLU A 203 -2.66 3.01 -6.86
N SER A 204 -1.52 2.33 -7.06
CA SER A 204 -1.47 1.01 -7.69
C SER A 204 -2.10 -0.11 -6.86
N THR A 205 -2.33 0.11 -5.57
CA THR A 205 -3.02 -0.82 -4.66
C THR A 205 -4.37 -0.29 -4.18
N TYR A 206 -4.86 0.82 -4.75
CA TYR A 206 -6.12 1.48 -4.38
C TYR A 206 -6.23 1.86 -2.90
N THR A 207 -5.09 2.11 -2.23
CA THR A 207 -5.01 2.43 -0.81
C THR A 207 -4.80 3.92 -0.53
N ASN A 208 -4.93 4.78 -1.54
CA ASN A 208 -4.84 6.22 -1.38
C ASN A 208 -5.81 6.74 -0.32
N SER A 209 -5.37 7.79 0.41
CA SER A 209 -6.24 8.53 1.30
C SER A 209 -7.45 9.08 0.53
N LEU A 210 -8.62 9.01 1.12
CA LEU A 210 -9.83 9.62 0.55
C LEU A 210 -9.89 11.13 0.81
N LYS A 211 -9.00 11.67 1.65
CA LYS A 211 -8.93 13.10 1.98
C LYS A 211 -8.34 13.91 0.81
N GLY A 212 -8.99 15.01 0.47
CA GLY A 212 -8.49 16.02 -0.44
C GLY A 212 -9.05 15.97 -1.86
N GLY A 213 -10.03 16.81 -2.15
CA GLY A 213 -10.53 17.12 -3.49
C GLY A 213 -12.04 17.27 -3.58
N SER A 214 -12.48 18.41 -3.95
CA SER A 214 -13.80 18.92 -4.36
C SER A 214 -15.01 17.94 -4.24
N TYR A 215 -15.64 17.54 -5.35
CA TYR A 215 -16.73 16.54 -5.33
C TYR A 215 -16.28 15.11 -4.93
N ARG A 216 -14.99 14.91 -4.73
CA ARG A 216 -14.35 13.66 -4.28
C ARG A 216 -14.42 13.47 -2.77
N ASP A 217 -14.89 14.47 -2.02
CA ASP A 217 -14.93 14.45 -0.54
C ASP A 217 -16.05 13.59 0.05
N TRP A 218 -17.04 13.16 -0.76
CA TRP A 218 -18.09 12.29 -0.23
C TRP A 218 -17.54 10.98 0.35
N GLY A 219 -16.51 10.41 -0.29
CA GLY A 219 -15.86 9.19 0.20
C GLY A 219 -15.12 9.41 1.52
N SER A 220 -14.46 10.57 1.71
CA SER A 220 -13.82 10.92 2.98
C SER A 220 -14.85 11.19 4.06
N LYS A 221 -15.93 11.89 3.75
CA LYS A 221 -17.03 12.15 4.71
C LYS A 221 -17.68 10.87 5.19
N ILE A 222 -17.94 9.91 4.29
CA ILE A 222 -18.45 8.60 4.70
C ILE A 222 -17.41 7.85 5.52
N GLN A 223 -16.13 7.90 5.15
CA GLN A 223 -15.07 7.27 5.95
C GLN A 223 -14.99 7.88 7.35
N ASP A 224 -15.00 9.20 7.47
CA ASP A 224 -14.97 9.91 8.75
C ASP A 224 -16.22 9.57 9.60
N PHE A 225 -17.39 9.50 8.96
CA PHE A 225 -18.62 9.07 9.62
C PHE A 225 -18.49 7.63 10.16
N LEU A 226 -18.03 6.69 9.35
CA LEU A 226 -17.86 5.30 9.77
C LEU A 226 -16.76 5.12 10.83
N GLN A 227 -15.73 5.97 10.83
CA GLN A 227 -14.71 5.95 11.89
C GLN A 227 -15.26 6.43 13.22
N ASN A 228 -16.13 7.44 13.19
CA ASN A 228 -16.76 8.00 14.39
C ASN A 228 -18.00 7.21 14.87
N SER A 229 -18.50 6.30 14.03
CA SER A 229 -19.71 5.50 14.31
C SER A 229 -19.43 4.03 14.01
N PRO A 230 -18.71 3.32 14.92
CA PRO A 230 -18.26 1.94 14.70
C PRO A 230 -19.40 0.96 14.41
N GLU A 231 -20.60 1.25 14.91
CA GLU A 231 -21.82 0.46 14.70
C GLU A 231 -22.30 0.42 13.25
N PHE A 232 -21.89 1.41 12.41
CA PHE A 232 -22.24 1.45 10.99
C PHE A 232 -21.15 0.89 10.05
N ARG A 233 -20.00 0.48 10.58
CA ARG A 233 -18.90 -0.08 9.77
C ARG A 233 -19.29 -1.33 9.00
N PHE A 234 -20.27 -2.09 9.51
CA PHE A 234 -20.76 -3.29 8.81
C PHE A 234 -21.50 -2.96 7.51
N LEU A 235 -22.04 -1.73 7.34
CA LEU A 235 -22.74 -1.31 6.13
C LEU A 235 -21.79 -1.03 4.96
N ALA A 236 -20.57 -0.55 5.25
CA ALA A 236 -19.59 -0.19 4.22
C ALA A 236 -18.14 -0.47 4.68
N PRO A 237 -17.78 -1.74 4.95
CA PRO A 237 -16.47 -2.10 5.51
C PRO A 237 -15.30 -1.78 4.58
N PHE A 238 -15.53 -1.71 3.26
CA PHE A 238 -14.50 -1.55 2.24
C PHE A 238 -14.66 -0.29 1.38
N ILE A 239 -15.13 0.82 1.95
CA ILE A 239 -15.44 2.02 1.16
C ILE A 239 -14.22 2.61 0.43
N ARG A 240 -13.01 2.46 1.02
CA ARG A 240 -11.78 3.01 0.44
C ARG A 240 -11.45 2.43 -0.93
N THR A 241 -11.46 1.11 -1.05
CA THR A 241 -11.10 0.42 -2.29
C THR A 241 -12.04 0.74 -3.45
N PRO A 242 -13.37 0.61 -3.35
CA PRO A 242 -14.29 1.01 -4.41
C PRO A 242 -14.15 2.49 -4.80
N THR A 243 -14.00 3.39 -3.84
CA THR A 243 -13.85 4.82 -4.11
C THR A 243 -12.56 5.11 -4.87
N ASN A 244 -11.44 4.51 -4.48
CA ASN A 244 -10.18 4.68 -5.20
C ASN A 244 -10.21 4.01 -6.57
N LEU A 245 -10.90 2.89 -6.72
CA LEU A 245 -11.12 2.23 -8.00
C LEU A 245 -11.90 3.15 -8.96
N TRP A 246 -12.99 3.77 -8.51
CA TRP A 246 -13.74 4.77 -9.29
C TRP A 246 -12.87 5.98 -9.68
N ARG A 247 -12.07 6.50 -8.76
CA ARG A 247 -11.11 7.57 -9.07
C ARG A 247 -10.11 7.15 -10.14
N HIS A 248 -9.58 5.92 -10.04
CA HIS A 248 -8.64 5.37 -11.00
C HIS A 248 -9.25 5.24 -12.41
N PHE A 249 -10.48 4.72 -12.50
CA PHE A 249 -11.22 4.66 -13.77
C PHE A 249 -11.48 6.07 -14.33
N GLY A 250 -11.98 6.99 -13.51
CA GLY A 250 -12.25 8.37 -13.93
C GLY A 250 -11.02 9.11 -14.47
N ASN A 251 -9.83 8.81 -13.93
CA ASN A 251 -8.57 9.39 -14.40
C ASN A 251 -8.06 8.77 -15.71
N ARG A 252 -8.45 7.55 -16.04
CA ARG A 252 -8.03 6.85 -17.27
C ARG A 252 -9.00 7.06 -18.44
N PHE A 253 -10.27 7.27 -18.17
CA PHE A 253 -11.26 7.56 -19.21
C PHE A 253 -11.39 9.07 -19.37
N PRO A 254 -11.27 9.63 -20.59
CA PRO A 254 -11.42 11.07 -20.86
C PRO A 254 -12.90 11.51 -20.83
N ILE A 255 -13.71 10.91 -20.00
CA ILE A 255 -15.06 11.37 -19.73
C ILE A 255 -14.89 12.60 -18.83
N GLN A 256 -14.91 13.78 -19.43
CA GLN A 256 -15.07 15.04 -18.68
C GLN A 256 -16.38 14.94 -17.91
N MET A 257 -16.30 14.65 -16.62
CA MET A 257 -17.46 14.82 -15.76
C MET A 257 -17.74 16.32 -15.64
N PRO A 258 -18.99 16.78 -15.79
CA PRO A 258 -19.33 18.18 -15.61
C PRO A 258 -18.85 18.65 -14.24
N GLY A 259 -17.95 19.63 -14.20
CA GLY A 259 -17.45 20.23 -12.96
C GLY A 259 -15.98 19.99 -12.62
N THR A 260 -15.14 19.53 -13.56
CA THR A 260 -13.66 19.51 -13.41
C THR A 260 -13.01 20.73 -14.05
#